data_0c279f09f527641665160fd988065143
#
_entry.id   0c279f09f527641665160fd988065143
#
_cell.length_a   1.000
_cell.length_b   1.000
_cell.length_c   1.000
_cell.angle_alpha   90.00
_cell.angle_beta   90.00
_cell.angle_gamma   90.00
#
_symmetry.space_group_name_H-M   'P 1'
#
loop_
_entity.id
_entity.type
_entity.pdbx_description
1 polymer ?
#
loop_
_entity_poly.entity_id
_entity_poly.type
_entity_poly.pdbx_seq_one_letter_code
_entity_poly.pdbx_strand_id
1 'polypeptide(L)'
;AIGAAVDETEALYFVDGVHLTAHAPIDMQAMQADFYVCSPYKFLGPHLGMLAASPALLETLHPDKLRPSTEQVPERFELGTLPYELLAGVTAAIDVLDDLVPGDEGEMTRRDRLVRSMTTLEEYEDSLRDRMRAGLESIDGVSCLGHAPLRTPTELFTVDDVEPADVYRRLAQVGVNAPAGSFYAIEPAEWMGLGSGGAVRAGLAPYTNADDVDRLIAGVADIAAHPSAS
;
A
#
# COMPACT_ATOMS: atom_id res chain seq x y z
N ALA A 1 14.61 9.90 8.68
CA ALA A 1 15.90 9.20 8.95
C ALA A 1 16.63 8.86 7.65
N ILE A 2 15.99 8.11 6.70
CA ILE A 2 16.65 7.73 5.43
C ILE A 2 17.00 8.98 4.61
N GLY A 3 16.04 9.89 4.37
CA GLY A 3 16.28 11.12 3.63
C GLY A 3 17.47 11.92 4.18
N ALA A 4 17.55 12.10 5.50
CA ALA A 4 18.67 12.79 6.12
C ALA A 4 20.03 12.09 5.93
N ALA A 5 20.05 10.76 5.84
CA ALA A 5 21.28 10.03 5.55
C ALA A 5 21.69 10.14 4.06
N VAL A 6 20.71 10.19 3.16
CA VAL A 6 20.95 10.40 1.73
C VAL A 6 21.42 11.83 1.45
N ASP A 7 20.87 12.82 2.14
CA ASP A 7 21.20 14.24 2.01
C ASP A 7 22.68 14.57 2.36
N GLU A 8 23.33 13.68 3.12
CA GLU A 8 24.78 13.74 3.37
C GLU A 8 25.65 13.25 2.19
N THR A 9 25.03 12.82 1.09
CA THR A 9 25.68 12.26 -0.10
C THR A 9 25.27 12.98 -1.37
N GLU A 10 25.83 12.58 -2.51
CA GLU A 10 25.39 13.04 -3.84
C GLU A 10 24.31 12.12 -4.46
N ALA A 11 23.80 11.15 -3.72
CA ALA A 11 22.81 10.19 -4.20
C ALA A 11 21.44 10.84 -4.28
N LEU A 12 20.65 10.42 -5.26
CA LEU A 12 19.24 10.77 -5.36
C LEU A 12 18.39 9.76 -4.57
N TYR A 13 17.38 10.25 -3.85
CA TYR A 13 16.48 9.43 -3.06
C TYR A 13 15.17 9.16 -3.79
N PHE A 14 15.02 7.93 -4.26
CA PHE A 14 13.83 7.45 -4.93
C PHE A 14 12.97 6.63 -3.94
N VAL A 15 11.72 7.07 -3.70
CA VAL A 15 10.77 6.42 -2.81
C VAL A 15 9.70 5.67 -3.61
N ASP A 16 9.64 4.36 -3.43
CA ASP A 16 8.51 3.57 -3.89
C ASP A 16 7.37 3.66 -2.85
N GLY A 17 6.39 4.52 -3.14
CA GLY A 17 5.21 4.74 -2.33
C GLY A 17 3.98 3.98 -2.83
N VAL A 18 4.14 3.01 -3.73
CA VAL A 18 3.04 2.28 -4.38
C VAL A 18 2.07 1.67 -3.37
N HIS A 19 2.52 1.25 -2.19
CA HIS A 19 1.64 0.76 -1.13
C HIS A 19 1.24 1.86 -0.15
N LEU A 20 2.18 2.69 0.31
CA LEU A 20 1.95 3.70 1.34
C LEU A 20 0.91 4.75 0.95
N THR A 21 0.88 5.17 -0.33
CA THR A 21 -0.01 6.24 -0.80
C THR A 21 -1.49 5.97 -0.54
N ALA A 22 -1.90 4.70 -0.45
CA ALA A 22 -3.29 4.32 -0.15
C ALA A 22 -3.68 4.52 1.32
N HIS A 23 -2.73 4.65 2.24
CA HIS A 23 -2.94 4.49 3.67
C HIS A 23 -2.50 5.68 4.53
N ALA A 24 -1.71 6.62 3.99
CA ALA A 24 -1.17 7.74 4.75
C ALA A 24 -1.04 9.01 3.90
N PRO A 25 -1.07 10.21 4.50
CA PRO A 25 -0.80 11.45 3.78
C PRO A 25 0.68 11.50 3.37
N ILE A 26 0.93 11.79 2.09
CA ILE A 26 2.28 11.85 1.55
C ILE A 26 2.81 13.29 1.55
N ASP A 27 4.03 13.45 2.05
CA ASP A 27 4.78 14.70 2.01
C ASP A 27 6.23 14.43 1.57
N MET A 28 6.51 14.66 0.28
CA MET A 28 7.83 14.43 -0.31
C MET A 28 8.91 15.33 0.30
N GLN A 29 8.55 16.55 0.72
CA GLN A 29 9.52 17.48 1.33
C GLN A 29 9.92 17.00 2.73
N ALA A 30 8.95 16.56 3.54
CA ALA A 30 9.22 15.98 4.85
C ALA A 30 10.00 14.66 4.77
N MET A 31 9.81 13.89 3.69
CA MET A 31 10.58 12.68 3.40
C MET A 31 11.99 13.00 2.87
N GLN A 32 12.24 14.20 2.39
CA GLN A 32 13.44 14.57 1.62
C GLN A 32 13.61 13.69 0.36
N ALA A 33 12.50 13.35 -0.30
CA ALA A 33 12.51 12.50 -1.47
C ALA A 33 12.69 13.31 -2.75
N ASP A 34 13.62 12.91 -3.61
CA ASP A 34 13.81 13.47 -4.94
C ASP A 34 12.76 12.96 -5.92
N PHE A 35 12.42 11.67 -5.79
CA PHE A 35 11.39 11.01 -6.58
C PHE A 35 10.43 10.24 -5.67
N TYR A 36 9.17 10.25 -6.04
CA TYR A 36 8.14 9.46 -5.40
C TYR A 36 7.25 8.80 -6.45
N VAL A 37 7.09 7.49 -6.40
CA VAL A 37 6.24 6.74 -7.32
C VAL A 37 5.04 6.15 -6.60
N CYS A 38 3.87 6.19 -7.25
CA CYS A 38 2.65 5.57 -6.75
C CYS A 38 1.82 4.96 -7.87
N SER A 39 0.84 4.14 -7.47
CA SER A 39 -0.09 3.48 -8.37
C SER A 39 -1.54 3.82 -7.98
N PRO A 40 -2.23 4.68 -8.73
CA PRO A 40 -3.59 5.14 -8.42
C PRO A 40 -4.60 4.03 -8.16
N TYR A 41 -4.49 2.86 -8.82
CA TYR A 41 -5.40 1.74 -8.58
C TYR A 41 -5.36 1.20 -7.14
N LYS A 42 -4.33 1.52 -6.35
CA LYS A 42 -4.26 1.15 -4.93
C LYS A 42 -4.97 2.13 -4.00
N PHE A 43 -5.22 3.35 -4.48
CA PHE A 43 -6.00 4.36 -3.76
C PHE A 43 -7.28 4.75 -4.52
N LEU A 44 -8.06 3.73 -4.93
CA LEU A 44 -9.38 3.83 -5.56
C LEU A 44 -9.39 4.42 -6.99
N GLY A 45 -8.23 4.61 -7.60
CA GLY A 45 -8.08 5.16 -8.94
C GLY A 45 -7.95 4.08 -10.04
N PRO A 46 -7.73 4.49 -11.29
CA PRO A 46 -7.52 3.60 -12.42
C PRO A 46 -6.11 3.00 -12.46
N HIS A 47 -5.91 2.02 -13.33
CA HIS A 47 -4.60 1.42 -13.60
C HIS A 47 -3.67 2.39 -14.33
N LEU A 48 -2.89 3.11 -13.55
CA LEU A 48 -1.91 4.08 -14.00
C LEU A 48 -0.71 4.08 -13.03
N GLY A 49 0.49 4.38 -13.52
CA GLY A 49 1.65 4.72 -12.71
C GLY A 49 1.84 6.24 -12.68
N MET A 50 2.21 6.77 -11.53
CA MET A 50 2.55 8.19 -11.38
C MET A 50 3.92 8.32 -10.72
N LEU A 51 4.75 9.23 -11.29
CA LEU A 51 6.03 9.63 -10.72
C LEU A 51 5.99 11.13 -10.44
N ALA A 52 6.33 11.52 -9.23
CA ALA A 52 6.49 12.90 -8.83
C ALA A 52 7.96 13.21 -8.58
N ALA A 53 8.41 14.38 -9.07
CA ALA A 53 9.73 14.93 -8.80
C ALA A 53 9.67 16.45 -8.97
N SER A 54 10.68 17.20 -8.46
CA SER A 54 10.71 18.64 -8.66
C SER A 54 11.03 18.97 -10.13
N PRO A 55 10.39 20.01 -10.73
CA PRO A 55 10.72 20.44 -12.08
C PRO A 55 12.22 20.81 -12.23
N ALA A 56 12.82 21.40 -11.22
CA ALA A 56 14.23 21.78 -11.24
C ALA A 56 15.15 20.56 -11.37
N LEU A 57 14.85 19.46 -10.67
CA LEU A 57 15.58 18.19 -10.81
C LEU A 57 15.35 17.59 -12.20
N LEU A 58 14.10 17.53 -12.67
CA LEU A 58 13.78 16.96 -13.98
C LEU A 58 14.48 17.70 -15.12
N GLU A 59 14.71 19.01 -15.02
CA GLU A 59 15.45 19.78 -16.03
C GLU A 59 16.93 19.36 -16.15
N THR A 60 17.53 18.81 -15.10
CA THR A 60 18.92 18.31 -15.11
C THR A 60 19.05 16.91 -15.73
N LEU A 61 17.95 16.19 -15.90
CA LEU A 61 17.94 14.80 -16.33
C LEU A 61 17.60 14.67 -17.81
N HIS A 62 18.36 13.81 -18.50
CA HIS A 62 18.20 13.57 -19.93
C HIS A 62 17.91 12.08 -20.16
N PRO A 63 16.63 11.63 -20.13
CA PRO A 63 16.28 10.25 -20.35
C PRO A 63 16.50 9.85 -21.81
N ASP A 64 16.76 8.56 -22.04
CA ASP A 64 16.65 7.98 -23.36
C ASP A 64 15.19 8.02 -23.82
N LYS A 65 14.94 8.65 -24.94
CA LYS A 65 13.60 8.85 -25.48
C LYS A 65 13.55 8.81 -27.00
N LEU A 66 12.35 8.75 -27.55
CA LEU A 66 12.18 8.81 -28.99
C LEU A 66 12.59 10.18 -29.52
N ARG A 67 13.28 10.20 -30.66
CA ARG A 67 13.79 11.43 -31.29
C ARG A 67 12.72 12.52 -31.52
N PRO A 68 11.47 12.20 -31.89
CA PRO A 68 10.41 13.21 -32.08
C PRO A 68 9.80 13.74 -30.77
N SER A 69 10.11 13.16 -29.60
CA SER A 69 9.58 13.61 -28.32
C SER A 69 10.15 14.98 -27.94
N THR A 70 9.34 15.82 -27.31
CA THR A 70 9.73 17.16 -26.84
C THR A 70 10.87 17.10 -25.81
N GLU A 71 11.62 18.18 -25.69
CA GLU A 71 12.63 18.38 -24.65
C GLU A 71 12.04 19.05 -23.38
N GLN A 72 10.77 19.44 -23.40
CA GLN A 72 10.14 20.14 -22.30
C GLN A 72 9.80 19.18 -21.14
N VAL A 73 9.95 19.63 -19.91
CA VAL A 73 9.50 18.94 -18.69
C VAL A 73 8.04 19.32 -18.42
N PRO A 74 7.17 18.36 -18.06
CA PRO A 74 7.45 16.94 -17.77
C PRO A 74 7.41 16.01 -18.99
N GLU A 75 6.99 16.47 -20.16
CA GLU A 75 6.66 15.66 -21.33
C GLU A 75 7.85 14.88 -21.89
N ARG A 76 9.11 15.33 -21.63
CA ARG A 76 10.30 14.56 -22.03
C ARG A 76 10.40 13.19 -21.36
N PHE A 77 9.70 12.97 -20.23
CA PHE A 77 9.65 11.71 -19.50
C PHE A 77 8.40 10.87 -19.82
N GLU A 78 7.53 11.37 -20.68
CA GLU A 78 6.29 10.72 -21.07
C GLU A 78 6.41 10.17 -22.48
N LEU A 79 5.97 8.94 -22.70
CA LEU A 79 6.06 8.27 -24.00
C LEU A 79 4.70 8.14 -24.66
N GLY A 80 4.55 8.82 -25.81
CA GLY A 80 3.35 8.74 -26.63
C GLY A 80 2.16 9.52 -26.07
N THR A 81 0.98 9.26 -26.63
CA THR A 81 -0.27 9.89 -26.20
C THR A 81 -0.67 9.40 -24.81
N LEU A 82 -0.88 10.32 -23.88
CA LEU A 82 -1.30 9.99 -22.51
C LEU A 82 -2.73 9.44 -22.49
N PRO A 83 -3.03 8.55 -21.54
CA PRO A 83 -4.38 8.02 -21.32
C PRO A 83 -5.23 9.04 -20.55
N TYR A 84 -5.71 10.07 -21.24
CA TYR A 84 -6.40 11.22 -20.62
C TYR A 84 -7.61 10.83 -19.79
N GLU A 85 -8.35 9.79 -20.21
CA GLU A 85 -9.48 9.25 -19.46
C GLU A 85 -9.04 8.66 -18.11
N LEU A 86 -7.86 8.03 -18.03
CA LEU A 86 -7.32 7.53 -16.78
C LEU A 86 -6.80 8.68 -15.89
N LEU A 87 -6.21 9.70 -16.48
CA LEU A 87 -5.81 10.92 -15.72
C LEU A 87 -7.01 11.60 -15.08
N ALA A 88 -8.13 11.72 -15.80
CA ALA A 88 -9.37 12.22 -15.25
C ALA A 88 -9.90 11.33 -14.11
N GLY A 89 -9.78 10.00 -14.25
CA GLY A 89 -10.11 9.03 -13.21
C GLY A 89 -9.26 9.17 -11.95
N VAL A 90 -7.95 9.46 -12.09
CA VAL A 90 -7.07 9.75 -10.94
C VAL A 90 -7.52 11.02 -10.21
N THR A 91 -7.87 12.07 -10.95
CA THR A 91 -8.38 13.31 -10.35
C THR A 91 -9.63 13.05 -9.53
N ALA A 92 -10.59 12.28 -10.09
CA ALA A 92 -11.82 11.90 -9.37
C ALA A 92 -11.53 11.05 -8.11
N ALA A 93 -10.56 10.12 -8.17
CA ALA A 93 -10.16 9.35 -7.00
C ALA A 93 -9.60 10.24 -5.87
N ILE A 94 -8.77 11.23 -6.23
CA ILE A 94 -8.24 12.19 -5.26
C ILE A 94 -9.35 13.08 -4.68
N ASP A 95 -10.36 13.46 -5.48
CA ASP A 95 -11.52 14.22 -5.00
C ASP A 95 -12.34 13.39 -3.98
N VAL A 96 -12.53 12.09 -4.23
CA VAL A 96 -13.18 11.19 -3.25
C VAL A 96 -12.38 11.10 -1.96
N LEU A 97 -11.04 10.99 -2.03
CA LEU A 97 -10.18 10.96 -0.84
C LEU A 97 -10.20 12.30 -0.08
N ASP A 98 -10.28 13.43 -0.78
CA ASP A 98 -10.42 14.76 -0.17
C ASP A 98 -11.70 14.88 0.66
N ASP A 99 -12.79 14.26 0.20
CA ASP A 99 -14.13 14.31 0.78
C ASP A 99 -14.44 13.20 1.81
N LEU A 100 -13.49 12.28 2.11
CA LEU A 100 -13.72 11.17 3.05
C LEU A 100 -14.15 11.66 4.44
N VAL A 101 -13.60 12.78 4.91
CA VAL A 101 -13.95 13.37 6.20
C VAL A 101 -14.62 14.71 5.97
N PRO A 102 -15.94 14.81 6.16
CA PRO A 102 -16.68 16.07 6.04
C PRO A 102 -16.14 17.14 7.01
N GLY A 103 -16.15 18.40 6.61
CA GLY A 103 -15.76 19.53 7.43
C GLY A 103 -16.05 20.85 6.76
N ASP A 104 -15.84 21.94 7.49
CA ASP A 104 -16.07 23.30 6.97
C ASP A 104 -15.14 23.57 5.78
N GLU A 105 -15.72 23.56 4.58
CA GLU A 105 -15.00 23.78 3.32
C GLU A 105 -14.51 25.22 3.15
N GLY A 106 -15.03 26.16 3.95
CA GLY A 106 -14.86 27.60 3.74
C GLY A 106 -13.47 28.15 4.06
N GLU A 107 -12.66 27.48 4.87
CA GLU A 107 -11.36 28.00 5.34
C GLU A 107 -10.16 27.08 5.02
N MET A 108 -10.40 25.83 4.61
CA MET A 108 -9.33 24.84 4.36
C MET A 108 -8.93 24.79 2.89
N THR A 109 -7.62 24.72 2.63
CA THR A 109 -7.14 24.40 1.28
C THR A 109 -7.45 22.94 0.95
N ARG A 110 -7.48 22.60 -0.36
CA ARG A 110 -7.62 21.20 -0.80
C ARG A 110 -6.55 20.31 -0.16
N ARG A 111 -5.32 20.78 -0.04
CA ARG A 111 -4.23 20.03 0.61
C ARG A 111 -4.56 19.72 2.07
N ASP A 112 -5.07 20.71 2.81
CA ASP A 112 -5.40 20.52 4.23
C ASP A 112 -6.53 19.52 4.41
N ARG A 113 -7.57 19.56 3.55
CA ARG A 113 -8.66 18.58 3.58
C ARG A 113 -8.16 17.16 3.28
N LEU A 114 -7.33 17.02 2.24
CA LEU A 114 -6.74 15.73 1.88
C LEU A 114 -5.86 15.17 3.02
N VAL A 115 -5.02 16.01 3.64
CA VAL A 115 -4.20 15.60 4.79
C VAL A 115 -5.10 15.15 5.93
N ARG A 116 -6.14 15.92 6.28
CA ARG A 116 -7.10 15.54 7.33
C ARG A 116 -7.75 14.20 7.03
N SER A 117 -8.28 14.02 5.81
CA SER A 117 -8.96 12.79 5.41
C SER A 117 -8.03 11.58 5.47
N MET A 118 -6.83 11.71 4.92
CA MET A 118 -5.84 10.61 4.93
C MET A 118 -5.30 10.31 6.33
N THR A 119 -5.12 11.31 7.19
CA THR A 119 -4.73 11.08 8.60
C THR A 119 -5.84 10.36 9.36
N THR A 120 -7.10 10.77 9.17
CA THR A 120 -8.25 10.08 9.81
C THR A 120 -8.39 8.64 9.29
N LEU A 121 -8.14 8.42 8.00
CA LEU A 121 -8.13 7.08 7.41
C LEU A 121 -7.02 6.22 8.03
N GLU A 122 -5.80 6.75 8.14
CA GLU A 122 -4.66 6.06 8.76
C GLU A 122 -4.99 5.64 10.20
N GLU A 123 -5.53 6.55 11.02
CA GLU A 123 -5.95 6.26 12.40
C GLU A 123 -7.04 5.17 12.45
N TYR A 124 -8.01 5.22 11.55
CA TYR A 124 -9.07 4.22 11.45
C TYR A 124 -8.51 2.85 11.07
N GLU A 125 -7.71 2.77 10.01
CA GLU A 125 -7.09 1.53 9.55
C GLU A 125 -6.10 0.96 10.57
N ASP A 126 -5.37 1.81 11.29
CA ASP A 126 -4.49 1.40 12.39
C ASP A 126 -5.27 0.72 13.52
N SER A 127 -6.43 1.26 13.89
CA SER A 127 -7.30 0.64 14.90
C SER A 127 -7.78 -0.76 14.50
N LEU A 128 -8.14 -0.94 13.24
CA LEU A 128 -8.55 -2.24 12.69
C LEU A 128 -7.36 -3.20 12.53
N ARG A 129 -6.20 -2.69 12.14
CA ARG A 129 -4.95 -3.49 12.08
C ARG A 129 -4.59 -4.03 13.47
N ASP A 130 -4.63 -3.19 14.49
CA ASP A 130 -4.31 -3.61 15.86
C ASP A 130 -5.28 -4.70 16.35
N ARG A 131 -6.58 -4.55 16.03
CA ARG A 131 -7.59 -5.59 16.28
C ARG A 131 -7.27 -6.88 15.53
N MET A 132 -6.96 -6.79 14.24
CA MET A 132 -6.60 -7.93 13.39
C MET A 132 -5.38 -8.67 13.94
N ARG A 133 -4.32 -7.92 14.25
CA ARG A 133 -3.09 -8.50 14.79
C ARG A 133 -3.31 -9.18 16.13
N ALA A 134 -3.94 -8.49 17.08
CA ALA A 134 -4.22 -9.06 18.39
C ALA A 134 -5.09 -10.34 18.29
N GLY A 135 -6.07 -10.33 17.38
CA GLY A 135 -6.89 -11.51 17.13
C GLY A 135 -6.09 -12.67 16.54
N LEU A 136 -5.28 -12.44 15.53
CA LEU A 136 -4.45 -13.47 14.92
C LEU A 136 -3.40 -14.02 15.89
N GLU A 137 -2.71 -13.16 16.65
CA GLU A 137 -1.72 -13.57 17.66
C GLU A 137 -2.34 -14.34 18.85
N SER A 138 -3.65 -14.25 19.07
CA SER A 138 -4.34 -15.01 20.11
C SER A 138 -4.67 -16.45 19.71
N ILE A 139 -4.47 -16.82 18.45
CA ILE A 139 -4.79 -18.17 17.94
C ILE A 139 -3.54 -19.04 18.02
N ASP A 140 -3.63 -20.16 18.73
CA ASP A 140 -2.55 -21.13 18.80
C ASP A 140 -2.21 -21.67 17.40
N GLY A 141 -0.92 -21.73 17.08
CA GLY A 141 -0.44 -22.17 15.76
C GLY A 141 -0.49 -21.08 14.67
N VAL A 142 -0.78 -19.83 15.00
CA VAL A 142 -0.70 -18.69 14.07
C VAL A 142 0.52 -17.83 14.41
N SER A 143 1.33 -17.52 13.39
CA SER A 143 2.51 -16.67 13.52
C SER A 143 2.38 -15.44 12.64
N CYS A 144 2.27 -14.25 13.24
CA CYS A 144 2.31 -12.97 12.54
C CYS A 144 3.77 -12.55 12.28
N LEU A 145 4.05 -12.12 11.04
CA LEU A 145 5.39 -11.77 10.57
C LEU A 145 5.58 -10.25 10.53
N GLY A 146 6.82 -9.81 10.83
CA GLY A 146 7.16 -8.38 10.85
C GLY A 146 6.73 -7.68 12.15
N HIS A 147 7.63 -6.81 12.64
CA HIS A 147 7.47 -6.12 13.92
C HIS A 147 7.83 -4.62 13.83
N ALA A 148 7.79 -4.04 12.62
CA ALA A 148 8.04 -2.62 12.46
C ALA A 148 7.01 -1.80 13.26
N PRO A 149 7.44 -0.79 14.04
CA PRO A 149 6.52 0.04 14.84
C PRO A 149 5.62 0.92 13.98
N LEU A 150 6.11 1.37 12.83
CA LEU A 150 5.35 2.11 11.83
C LEU A 150 5.17 1.23 10.60
N ARG A 151 3.94 0.98 10.22
CA ARG A 151 3.61 0.11 9.09
C ARG A 151 2.21 0.39 8.57
N THR A 152 1.96 0.00 7.35
CA THR A 152 0.64 0.04 6.74
C THR A 152 -0.30 -1.03 7.33
N PRO A 153 -1.61 -0.94 7.14
CA PRO A 153 -2.60 -1.84 7.73
C PRO A 153 -2.63 -3.20 7.00
N THR A 154 -1.49 -3.88 6.99
CA THR A 154 -1.31 -5.18 6.35
C THR A 154 -0.62 -6.14 7.31
N GLU A 155 -1.17 -7.34 7.48
CA GLU A 155 -0.55 -8.42 8.23
C GLU A 155 -0.15 -9.56 7.30
N LEU A 156 1.05 -10.09 7.52
CA LEU A 156 1.55 -11.30 6.90
C LEU A 156 1.61 -12.38 7.99
N PHE A 157 1.01 -13.55 7.74
CA PHE A 157 0.95 -14.60 8.75
C PHE A 157 1.00 -16.00 8.15
N THR A 158 1.37 -16.97 8.98
CA THR A 158 1.32 -18.40 8.69
C THR A 158 0.43 -19.11 9.69
N VAL A 159 -0.08 -20.29 9.31
CA VAL A 159 -0.81 -21.22 10.18
C VAL A 159 -0.04 -22.53 10.19
N ASP A 160 0.28 -23.05 11.37
CA ASP A 160 1.08 -24.27 11.53
C ASP A 160 0.39 -25.46 10.83
N ASP A 161 1.18 -26.28 10.17
CA ASP A 161 0.72 -27.49 9.46
C ASP A 161 -0.32 -27.25 8.36
N VAL A 162 -0.54 -26.00 7.91
CA VAL A 162 -1.44 -25.65 6.80
C VAL A 162 -0.70 -24.85 5.74
N GLU A 163 -0.71 -25.33 4.51
CA GLU A 163 -0.13 -24.61 3.37
C GLU A 163 -0.86 -23.25 3.17
N PRO A 164 -0.12 -22.14 2.96
CA PRO A 164 -0.73 -20.81 2.79
C PRO A 164 -1.81 -20.75 1.71
N ALA A 165 -1.65 -21.51 0.62
CA ALA A 165 -2.65 -21.61 -0.43
C ALA A 165 -3.96 -22.29 0.03
N ASP A 166 -3.88 -23.20 1.00
CA ASP A 166 -5.05 -23.84 1.59
C ASP A 166 -5.77 -22.90 2.56
N VAL A 167 -5.00 -22.15 3.35
CA VAL A 167 -5.56 -21.07 4.18
C VAL A 167 -6.35 -20.10 3.31
N TYR A 168 -5.77 -19.60 2.22
CA TYR A 168 -6.44 -18.69 1.29
C TYR A 168 -7.74 -19.31 0.74
N ARG A 169 -7.69 -20.56 0.25
CA ARG A 169 -8.88 -21.22 -0.33
C ARG A 169 -10.01 -21.40 0.68
N ARG A 170 -9.69 -21.74 1.92
CA ARG A 170 -10.67 -21.92 3.00
C ARG A 170 -11.27 -20.59 3.46
N LEU A 171 -10.44 -19.54 3.59
CA LEU A 171 -10.91 -18.18 3.89
C LEU A 171 -11.84 -17.65 2.79
N ALA A 172 -11.56 -17.94 1.53
CA ALA A 172 -12.42 -17.53 0.43
C ALA A 172 -13.84 -18.16 0.53
N GLN A 173 -13.98 -19.36 1.07
CA GLN A 173 -15.29 -20.00 1.28
C GLN A 173 -16.17 -19.27 2.29
N VAL A 174 -15.56 -18.52 3.22
CA VAL A 174 -16.28 -17.69 4.21
C VAL A 174 -16.29 -16.21 3.81
N GLY A 175 -15.97 -15.91 2.55
CA GLY A 175 -16.02 -14.54 1.99
C GLY A 175 -14.86 -13.64 2.39
N VAL A 176 -13.72 -14.21 2.78
CA VAL A 176 -12.49 -13.47 3.10
C VAL A 176 -11.46 -13.65 2.01
N ASN A 177 -11.04 -12.55 1.37
CA ASN A 177 -10.02 -12.57 0.33
C ASN A 177 -8.65 -12.16 0.92
N ALA A 178 -7.91 -13.12 1.45
CA ALA A 178 -6.56 -12.94 1.98
C ALA A 178 -5.57 -13.83 1.19
N PRO A 179 -5.01 -13.32 0.08
CA PRO A 179 -4.19 -14.11 -0.83
C PRO A 179 -2.90 -14.61 -0.18
N ALA A 180 -2.39 -15.73 -0.70
CA ALA A 180 -1.16 -16.37 -0.26
C ALA A 180 -0.06 -16.31 -1.32
N GLY A 181 1.19 -16.24 -0.90
CA GLY A 181 2.37 -16.26 -1.76
C GLY A 181 3.55 -15.48 -1.20
N SER A 182 4.59 -15.32 -2.01
CA SER A 182 5.75 -14.47 -1.71
C SER A 182 5.54 -13.00 -2.08
N PHE A 183 4.52 -12.69 -2.88
CA PHE A 183 4.18 -11.32 -3.35
C PHE A 183 5.36 -10.60 -4.02
N TYR A 184 6.11 -11.31 -4.89
CA TYR A 184 7.34 -10.90 -5.56
C TYR A 184 8.57 -10.72 -4.64
N ALA A 185 8.42 -10.92 -3.33
CA ALA A 185 9.50 -10.84 -2.35
C ALA A 185 10.11 -12.24 -2.12
N ILE A 186 10.67 -12.84 -3.18
CA ILE A 186 11.17 -14.22 -3.16
C ILE A 186 12.31 -14.36 -2.16
N GLU A 187 13.35 -13.53 -2.27
CA GLU A 187 14.51 -13.59 -1.40
C GLU A 187 14.18 -13.32 0.08
N PRO A 188 13.35 -12.30 0.42
CA PRO A 188 12.86 -12.15 1.78
C PRO A 188 12.07 -13.36 2.28
N ALA A 189 11.20 -13.97 1.47
CA ALA A 189 10.44 -15.16 1.86
C ALA A 189 11.36 -16.36 2.12
N GLU A 190 12.36 -16.59 1.27
CA GLU A 190 13.38 -17.63 1.46
C GLU A 190 14.21 -17.39 2.73
N TRP A 191 14.66 -16.15 2.95
CA TRP A 191 15.42 -15.79 4.14
C TRP A 191 14.62 -16.00 5.44
N MET A 192 13.31 -15.76 5.41
CA MET A 192 12.39 -16.00 6.51
C MET A 192 11.98 -17.47 6.66
N GLY A 193 12.42 -18.35 5.77
CA GLY A 193 12.12 -19.78 5.82
C GLY A 193 10.69 -20.14 5.41
N LEU A 194 9.99 -19.26 4.67
CA LEU A 194 8.60 -19.45 4.26
C LEU A 194 8.43 -20.41 3.07
N GLY A 195 9.53 -20.85 2.46
CA GLY A 195 9.49 -21.74 1.30
C GLY A 195 8.81 -21.10 0.08
N SER A 196 8.46 -21.95 -0.90
CA SER A 196 7.83 -21.50 -2.15
C SER A 196 6.35 -21.08 -1.98
N GLY A 197 5.70 -21.52 -0.91
CA GLY A 197 4.30 -21.17 -0.57
C GLY A 197 4.15 -19.76 -0.04
N GLY A 198 5.23 -19.16 0.49
CA GLY A 198 5.20 -17.84 1.11
C GLY A 198 4.36 -17.81 2.39
N ALA A 199 3.50 -16.82 2.52
CA ALA A 199 2.60 -16.65 3.66
C ALA A 199 1.24 -16.09 3.19
N VAL A 200 0.29 -15.98 4.11
CA VAL A 200 -1.02 -15.35 3.85
C VAL A 200 -0.90 -13.85 4.16
N ARG A 201 -1.44 -13.01 3.28
CA ARG A 201 -1.46 -11.56 3.46
C ARG A 201 -2.89 -11.05 3.60
N ALA A 202 -3.21 -10.49 4.76
CA ALA A 202 -4.44 -9.74 4.98
C ALA A 202 -4.15 -8.24 4.98
N GLY A 203 -4.86 -7.47 4.18
CA GLY A 203 -4.74 -6.02 4.07
C GLY A 203 -6.09 -5.36 4.18
N LEU A 204 -6.12 -4.19 4.81
CA LEU A 204 -7.32 -3.39 4.96
C LEU A 204 -7.44 -2.36 3.82
N ALA A 205 -8.64 -1.83 3.68
CA ALA A 205 -8.98 -0.78 2.73
C ALA A 205 -9.96 0.20 3.42
N PRO A 206 -10.16 1.40 2.89
CA PRO A 206 -11.03 2.41 3.51
C PRO A 206 -12.45 1.93 3.81
N TYR A 207 -12.93 0.92 3.10
CA TYR A 207 -14.26 0.33 3.25
C TYR A 207 -14.28 -0.94 4.12
N THR A 208 -13.16 -1.39 4.66
CA THR A 208 -13.09 -2.51 5.59
C THR A 208 -13.62 -2.08 6.97
N ASN A 209 -14.36 -2.93 7.63
CA ASN A 209 -14.91 -2.66 8.96
C ASN A 209 -14.54 -3.77 9.98
N ALA A 210 -14.96 -3.58 11.24
CA ALA A 210 -14.64 -4.52 12.31
C ALA A 210 -15.19 -5.91 12.08
N ASP A 211 -16.38 -6.04 11.46
CA ASP A 211 -17.00 -7.34 11.20
C ASP A 211 -16.21 -8.13 10.15
N ASP A 212 -15.58 -7.43 9.19
CA ASP A 212 -14.71 -8.07 8.19
C ASP A 212 -13.43 -8.62 8.86
N VAL A 213 -12.84 -7.85 9.78
CA VAL A 213 -11.69 -8.28 10.58
C VAL A 213 -12.05 -9.47 11.46
N ASP A 214 -13.20 -9.44 12.13
CA ASP A 214 -13.67 -10.54 12.98
C ASP A 214 -13.93 -11.81 12.16
N ARG A 215 -14.46 -11.68 10.95
CA ARG A 215 -14.65 -12.81 10.03
C ARG A 215 -13.33 -13.45 9.63
N LEU A 216 -12.29 -12.64 9.35
CA LEU A 216 -10.94 -13.15 9.11
C LEU A 216 -10.42 -13.94 10.32
N ILE A 217 -10.50 -13.35 11.52
CA ILE A 217 -9.99 -13.97 12.77
C ILE A 217 -10.71 -15.29 13.02
N ALA A 218 -12.04 -15.32 12.92
CA ALA A 218 -12.84 -16.53 13.10
C ALA A 218 -12.50 -17.62 12.05
N GLY A 219 -12.32 -17.22 10.80
CA GLY A 219 -11.92 -18.14 9.72
C GLY A 219 -10.53 -18.74 9.95
N VAL A 220 -9.57 -17.94 10.39
CA VAL A 220 -8.20 -18.42 10.70
C VAL A 220 -8.24 -19.34 11.93
N ALA A 221 -9.02 -19.03 12.96
CA ALA A 221 -9.17 -19.87 14.14
C ALA A 221 -9.75 -21.25 13.80
N ASP A 222 -10.77 -21.31 12.92
CA ASP A 222 -11.32 -22.59 12.45
C ASP A 222 -10.27 -23.39 11.66
N ILE A 223 -9.48 -22.73 10.82
CA ILE A 223 -8.42 -23.37 10.04
C ILE A 223 -7.34 -23.95 10.94
N ALA A 224 -6.88 -23.19 11.94
CA ALA A 224 -5.88 -23.64 12.91
C ALA A 224 -6.37 -24.82 13.76
N ALA A 225 -7.65 -24.82 14.15
CA ALA A 225 -8.26 -25.92 14.88
C ALA A 225 -8.44 -27.21 14.05
N HIS A 226 -8.49 -27.10 12.71
CA HIS A 226 -8.76 -28.21 11.80
C HIS A 226 -7.76 -28.22 10.62
N PRO A 227 -6.43 -28.42 10.86
CA PRO A 227 -5.41 -28.28 9.83
C PRO A 227 -5.60 -29.26 8.66
N SER A 228 -6.15 -30.42 8.90
CA SER A 228 -6.32 -31.52 7.92
C SER A 228 -7.67 -31.48 7.19
N ALA A 229 -8.55 -30.51 7.44
CA ALA A 229 -9.83 -30.42 6.73
C ALA A 229 -9.61 -29.93 5.29
N SER A 230 -9.97 -30.77 4.30
CA SER A 230 -9.89 -30.49 2.85
C SER A 230 -11.19 -29.89 2.31
#